data_4ce23ac5e4210f1bdcdc3154ace9e0eb
#
_entry.id   4ce23ac5e4210f1bdcdc3154ace9e0eb
#
_cell.length_a   1.000
_cell.length_b   1.000
_cell.length_c   1.000
_cell.angle_alpha   90.00
_cell.angle_beta   90.00
_cell.angle_gamma   90.00
#
_symmetry.space_group_name_H-M   'P 1'
#
loop_
_entity.id
_entity.type
_entity.pdbx_description
1 polymer ?
#
loop_
_entity_poly.entity_id
_entity_poly.type
_entity_poly.pdbx_seq_one_letter_code
_entity_poly.pdbx_strand_id
1 'polypeptide(L)'
;MVFRIIQEAIANALKHAKPTAIDVYLDYGSAMFAVNIHDNGIGFNRNENKSDGIGLDNMNMRADMLKGRLTINSLLERGTTIRLEVDNVKKQQL
;
A
#
# COMPACT_ATOMS: atom_id res chain seq x y z
N MET A 1 4.00 3.90 12.03
CA MET A 1 3.70 4.52 10.73
C MET A 1 3.50 3.50 9.63
N VAL A 2 4.40 2.52 9.52
CA VAL A 2 4.24 1.46 8.53
C VAL A 2 2.95 0.68 8.73
N PHE A 3 2.63 0.33 9.96
CA PHE A 3 1.37 -0.35 10.26
C PHE A 3 0.15 0.41 9.77
N ARG A 4 0.18 1.73 9.89
CA ARG A 4 -0.97 2.53 9.44
C ARG A 4 -1.17 2.41 7.93
N ILE A 5 -0.07 2.36 7.18
CA ILE A 5 -0.16 2.18 5.73
C ILE A 5 -0.73 0.81 5.40
N ILE A 6 -0.26 -0.22 6.10
CA ILE A 6 -0.76 -1.57 5.89
C ILE A 6 -2.25 -1.65 6.24
N GLN A 7 -2.64 -1.08 7.37
CA GLN A 7 -4.04 -1.06 7.78
C GLN A 7 -4.93 -0.37 6.76
N GLU A 8 -4.48 0.77 6.24
CA GLU A 8 -5.25 1.52 5.26
C GLU A 8 -5.38 0.73 3.96
N ALA A 9 -4.30 0.08 3.53
CA ALA A 9 -4.32 -0.72 2.31
C ALA A 9 -5.29 -1.89 2.43
N ILE A 10 -5.27 -2.58 3.57
CA ILE A 10 -6.17 -3.70 3.80
C ILE A 10 -7.62 -3.22 3.89
N ALA A 11 -7.85 -2.12 4.60
CA ALA A 11 -9.18 -1.56 4.71
C ALA A 11 -9.75 -1.17 3.35
N ASN A 12 -8.91 -0.58 2.49
CA ASN A 12 -9.33 -0.22 1.14
C ASN A 12 -9.69 -1.45 0.33
N ALA A 13 -8.88 -2.50 0.41
CA ALA A 13 -9.16 -3.73 -0.30
C ALA A 13 -10.51 -4.31 0.13
N LEU A 14 -10.76 -4.36 1.43
CA LEU A 14 -12.00 -4.92 1.95
C LEU A 14 -13.22 -4.08 1.59
N LYS A 15 -13.08 -2.76 1.56
CA LYS A 15 -14.21 -1.88 1.26
C LYS A 15 -14.50 -1.76 -0.22
N HIS A 16 -13.48 -1.74 -1.04
CA HIS A 16 -13.64 -1.31 -2.43
C HIS A 16 -13.35 -2.38 -3.45
N ALA A 17 -12.55 -3.38 -3.11
CA ALA A 17 -12.05 -4.33 -4.10
C ALA A 17 -12.70 -5.70 -4.02
N LYS A 18 -13.38 -6.02 -2.93
CA LYS A 18 -14.05 -7.32 -2.74
C LYS A 18 -13.13 -8.50 -3.08
N PRO A 19 -11.93 -8.57 -2.50
CA PRO A 19 -10.99 -9.63 -2.83
C PRO A 19 -11.36 -10.94 -2.17
N THR A 20 -10.86 -12.04 -2.73
CA THR A 20 -10.90 -13.33 -2.06
C THR A 20 -9.60 -13.61 -1.34
N ALA A 21 -8.55 -12.87 -1.63
CA ALA A 21 -7.26 -13.03 -0.96
C ALA A 21 -6.54 -11.68 -0.89
N ILE A 22 -5.88 -11.47 0.23
CA ILE A 22 -4.99 -10.34 0.44
C ILE A 22 -3.69 -10.91 0.96
N ASP A 23 -2.59 -10.62 0.26
CA ASP A 23 -1.27 -11.09 0.66
C ASP A 23 -0.43 -9.90 1.11
N VAL A 24 0.28 -10.06 2.20
CA VAL A 24 1.21 -9.05 2.71
C VAL A 24 2.57 -9.70 2.80
N TYR A 25 3.54 -9.11 2.12
CA TYR A 25 4.91 -9.61 2.13
C TYR A 25 5.83 -8.55 2.70
N LEU A 26 6.68 -8.95 3.63
CA LEU A 26 7.73 -8.09 4.17
C LEU A 26 9.06 -8.59 3.63
N ASP A 27 9.82 -7.69 3.05
CA ASP A 27 11.12 -8.02 2.47
C ASP A 27 12.18 -7.17 3.17
N TYR A 28 12.96 -7.82 4.03
CA TYR A 28 14.00 -7.15 4.81
C TYR A 28 15.33 -7.31 4.09
N GLY A 29 15.78 -6.23 3.45
CA GLY A 29 17.08 -6.21 2.86
C GLY A 29 18.11 -5.57 3.78
N SER A 30 19.36 -5.52 3.35
CA SER A 30 20.42 -4.92 4.14
C SER A 30 20.37 -3.39 4.12
N ALA A 31 19.92 -2.81 3.02
CA ALA A 31 19.88 -1.36 2.85
C ALA A 31 18.45 -0.80 2.91
N MET A 32 17.47 -1.63 2.68
CA MET A 32 16.09 -1.18 2.50
C MET A 32 15.17 -2.30 2.91
N PHE A 33 14.00 -1.94 3.45
CA PHE A 33 12.96 -2.94 3.55
C PHE A 33 11.74 -2.50 2.74
N ALA A 34 10.95 -3.47 2.33
CA ALA A 34 9.77 -3.21 1.54
C ALA A 34 8.59 -4.00 2.08
N VAL A 35 7.42 -3.39 1.95
CA VAL A 35 6.16 -4.05 2.26
C VAL A 35 5.37 -4.09 0.96
N ASN A 36 4.89 -5.27 0.60
CA ASN A 36 4.02 -5.44 -0.55
C ASN A 36 2.66 -5.93 -0.07
N ILE A 37 1.61 -5.21 -0.42
CA ILE A 37 0.25 -5.60 -0.11
C ILE A 37 -0.46 -5.81 -1.43
N HIS A 38 -0.86 -7.04 -1.69
CA HIS A 38 -1.51 -7.41 -2.92
C HIS A 38 -2.88 -7.99 -2.64
N ASP A 39 -3.91 -7.49 -3.34
CA ASP A 39 -5.22 -8.10 -3.31
C ASP A 39 -5.60 -8.52 -4.73
N ASN A 40 -6.45 -9.53 -4.81
CA ASN A 40 -6.95 -10.03 -6.07
C ASN A 40 -8.37 -9.55 -6.38
N GLY A 41 -8.71 -8.38 -5.85
CA GLY A 41 -10.03 -7.82 -6.04
C GLY A 41 -10.21 -7.18 -7.40
N ILE A 42 -11.21 -6.31 -7.47
CA ILE A 42 -11.59 -5.71 -8.76
C ILE A 42 -10.66 -4.59 -9.21
N GLY A 43 -9.77 -4.14 -8.33
CA GLY A 43 -8.92 -3.02 -8.67
C GLY A 43 -9.68 -1.72 -8.82
N PHE A 44 -9.01 -0.70 -9.27
CA PHE A 44 -9.63 0.58 -9.51
C PHE A 44 -8.86 1.35 -10.57
N ASN A 45 -9.54 2.33 -11.17
CA ASN A 45 -8.91 3.25 -12.10
C ASN A 45 -8.57 4.52 -11.34
N ARG A 46 -7.29 4.79 -11.14
CA ARG A 46 -6.85 5.95 -10.37
C ARG A 46 -7.34 7.28 -10.94
N ASN A 47 -7.49 7.35 -12.23
CA ASN A 47 -7.99 8.57 -12.86
C ASN A 47 -9.45 8.83 -12.52
N GLU A 48 -10.22 7.80 -12.30
CA GLU A 48 -11.64 7.92 -11.96
C GLU A 48 -11.87 8.11 -10.48
N ASN A 49 -11.04 7.49 -9.64
CA ASN A 49 -11.27 7.41 -8.21
C ASN A 49 -10.30 8.23 -7.39
N LYS A 50 -9.71 9.22 -7.97
CA LYS A 50 -8.58 9.94 -7.39
C LYS A 50 -8.89 10.65 -6.07
N SER A 51 -10.12 10.89 -5.75
CA SER A 51 -10.44 11.65 -4.55
C SER A 51 -11.61 11.11 -3.77
N ASP A 52 -11.98 9.88 -3.97
CA ASP A 52 -13.22 9.39 -3.41
C ASP A 52 -13.06 8.59 -2.13
N GLY A 53 -12.04 8.88 -1.37
CA GLY A 53 -11.93 8.30 -0.04
C GLY A 53 -11.28 6.94 0.03
N ILE A 54 -10.50 6.53 -0.95
CA ILE A 54 -9.74 5.30 -0.83
C ILE A 54 -8.47 5.47 0.01
N GLY A 55 -8.25 6.65 0.55
CA GLY A 55 -7.14 6.85 1.48
C GLY A 55 -5.76 6.95 0.84
N LEU A 56 -5.69 7.13 -0.47
CA LEU A 56 -4.40 7.18 -1.16
C LEU A 56 -3.56 8.37 -0.72
N ASP A 57 -4.21 9.52 -0.54
CA ASP A 57 -3.50 10.72 -0.10
C ASP A 57 -2.91 10.53 1.30
N ASN A 58 -3.65 9.88 2.17
CA ASN A 58 -3.17 9.60 3.53
C ASN A 58 -1.99 8.63 3.50
N MET A 59 -2.06 7.62 2.66
CA MET A 59 -0.95 6.67 2.52
C MET A 59 0.30 7.36 1.98
N ASN A 60 0.13 8.23 0.97
CA ASN A 60 1.25 8.98 0.42
C ASN A 60 1.87 9.90 1.46
N MET A 61 1.04 10.59 2.24
CA MET A 61 1.53 11.47 3.28
C MET A 61 2.33 10.69 4.33
N ARG A 62 1.83 9.53 4.73
CA ARG A 62 2.53 8.70 5.71
C ARG A 62 3.84 8.16 5.16
N ALA A 63 3.85 7.78 3.88
CA ALA A 63 5.08 7.34 3.24
C ALA A 63 6.11 8.45 3.20
N ASP A 64 5.67 9.67 2.90
CA ASP A 64 6.57 10.84 2.90
C ASP A 64 7.15 11.10 4.29
N MET A 65 6.35 10.92 5.32
CA MET A 65 6.83 11.08 6.70
C MET A 65 7.91 10.07 7.05
N LEU A 66 7.88 8.90 6.43
CA LEU A 66 8.90 7.87 6.59
C LEU A 66 10.08 8.05 5.64
N LYS A 67 10.00 9.02 4.75
CA LYS A 67 10.94 9.20 3.64
C LYS A 67 11.00 7.94 2.79
N GLY A 68 9.86 7.30 2.65
CA GLY A 68 9.72 6.09 1.85
C GLY A 68 9.17 6.39 0.47
N ARG A 69 9.13 5.34 -0.34
CA ARG A 69 8.55 5.41 -1.68
C ARG A 69 7.33 4.51 -1.72
N LEU A 70 6.20 5.08 -2.05
CA LEU A 70 4.96 4.34 -2.19
C LEU A 70 4.62 4.20 -3.66
N THR A 71 4.38 2.97 -4.08
CA THR A 71 3.97 2.67 -5.45
C THR A 71 2.64 1.94 -5.40
N ILE A 72 1.70 2.36 -6.20
CA ILE A 72 0.38 1.74 -6.25
C ILE A 72 0.11 1.35 -7.69
N ASN A 73 -0.08 0.05 -7.91
CA ASN A 73 -0.46 -0.48 -9.20
C ASN A 73 -1.81 -1.15 -9.08
N SER A 74 -2.78 -0.64 -9.82
CA SER A 74 -4.12 -1.21 -9.80
C SER A 74 -4.65 -1.26 -11.21
N LEU A 75 -5.20 -2.42 -11.58
CA LEU A 75 -5.83 -2.61 -12.86
C LEU A 75 -7.24 -3.12 -12.61
N LEU A 76 -8.19 -2.56 -13.32
CA LEU A 76 -9.58 -2.98 -13.19
C LEU A 76 -9.67 -4.50 -13.42
N GLU A 77 -10.35 -5.17 -12.52
CA GLU A 77 -10.59 -6.61 -12.55
C GLU A 77 -9.34 -7.47 -12.38
N ARG A 78 -8.20 -6.86 -12.00
CA ARG A 78 -6.96 -7.62 -11.80
C ARG A 78 -6.34 -7.42 -10.42
N GLY A 79 -6.96 -6.56 -9.61
CA GLY A 79 -6.47 -6.35 -8.26
C GLY A 79 -5.55 -5.17 -8.13
N THR A 80 -4.99 -5.03 -6.94
CA THR A 80 -4.15 -3.90 -6.57
C THR A 80 -2.92 -4.39 -5.85
N THR A 81 -1.78 -3.80 -6.17
CA THR A 81 -0.55 -4.02 -5.43
C THR A 81 -0.04 -2.68 -4.92
N ILE A 82 0.18 -2.61 -3.63
CA ILE A 82 0.75 -1.44 -2.98
C ILE A 82 2.12 -1.85 -2.46
N ARG A 83 3.15 -1.09 -2.84
CA ARG A 83 4.50 -1.35 -2.39
C ARG A 83 5.05 -0.13 -1.70
N LEU A 84 5.53 -0.31 -0.48
CA LEU A 84 6.22 0.72 0.27
C LEU A 84 7.67 0.29 0.45
N GLU A 85 8.61 1.16 0.04
CA GLU A 85 10.02 0.93 0.23
C GLU A 85 10.56 1.98 1.18
N VAL A 86 11.29 1.55 2.19
CA VAL A 86 11.84 2.44 3.21
C VAL A 86 13.30 2.08 3.43
N ASP A 87 14.16 3.09 3.52
CA ASP A 87 15.55 2.85 3.86
C ASP A 87 15.63 2.16 5.20
N ASN A 88 16.48 1.14 5.28
CA ASN A 88 16.61 0.35 6.47
C ASN A 88 17.53 1.04 7.45
N VAL A 89 17.04 2.10 8.08
CA VAL A 89 17.80 2.84 9.05
C VAL A 89 17.42 2.40 10.45
N LYS A 90 18.37 2.51 11.38
CA LYS A 90 18.18 1.98 12.73
C LYS A 90 17.00 2.58 13.48
N LYS A 91 16.61 3.78 13.12
CA LYS A 91 15.55 4.49 13.83
C LYS A 91 14.16 4.22 13.31
N GLN A 92 14.04 3.49 12.22
CA GLN A 92 12.71 3.17 11.70
C GLN A 92 12.04 2.15 12.59
N GLN A 93 10.74 2.34 12.80
CA GLN A 93 9.93 1.43 13.61
C GLN A 93 8.73 0.99 12.79
N LEU A 94 8.38 -0.25 12.93
CA LEU A 94 7.20 -0.80 12.26
C LEU A 94 5.88 -0.46 13.00
#